data_81c538d5e20dda92f5bd277685e102ef
#
_entry.id   81c538d5e20dda92f5bd277685e102ef
#
_cell.length_a   1.000
_cell.length_b   1.000
_cell.length_c   1.000
_cell.angle_alpha   90.00
_cell.angle_beta   90.00
_cell.angle_gamma   90.00
#
_symmetry.space_group_name_H-M   'P 1'
#
loop_
_entity.id
_entity.type
_entity.pdbx_description
1 polymer ?
#
loop_
_entity_poly.entity_id
_entity_poly.type
_entity_poly.pdbx_seq_one_letter_code
_entity_poly.pdbx_strand_id
1 'polypeptide(L)'
;MTIGLSGGIDSAVTAALFVDILGPDNVLLVNMPSCYNSPMTQTIAEQTAQSLGANYTVIPITESCLHTSEQLTQTPIHSYHQHRDFQLTISPLIYENIQSRDRGSRVVAGLAAAFGGAFSCNSNKTELTVGYATFYGDICGALAPIGDLWKHHVYELGRYLNDKVFQRQVLPEAIFTIRPSAELSSEQTVGTGGDPLVYP
;
A
#
# COMPACT_ATOMS: atom_id res chain seq x y z
N MET A 1 -13.73 1.58 -8.23
CA MET A 1 -12.32 1.90 -7.94
C MET A 1 -11.76 0.87 -6.96
N THR A 2 -10.59 0.32 -7.21
CA THR A 2 -9.92 -0.61 -6.28
C THR A 2 -8.78 0.11 -5.57
N ILE A 3 -8.64 -0.08 -4.26
CA ILE A 3 -7.70 0.66 -3.42
C ILE A 3 -7.01 -0.32 -2.46
N GLY A 4 -5.67 -0.31 -2.45
CA GLY A 4 -4.91 -1.01 -1.43
C GLY A 4 -5.08 -0.33 -0.07
N LEU A 5 -5.62 -1.03 0.93
CA LEU A 5 -5.88 -0.50 2.26
C LEU A 5 -4.96 -1.15 3.28
N SER A 6 -3.90 -0.44 3.66
CA SER A 6 -2.83 -0.96 4.53
C SER A 6 -3.11 -0.82 6.03
N GLY A 7 -4.02 0.05 6.43
CA GLY A 7 -4.23 0.50 7.81
C GLY A 7 -3.46 1.79 8.15
N GLY A 8 -2.70 2.36 7.20
CA GLY A 8 -2.06 3.67 7.32
C GLY A 8 -2.95 4.80 6.80
N ILE A 9 -2.59 6.04 7.19
CA ILE A 9 -3.39 7.25 6.91
C ILE A 9 -3.60 7.48 5.40
N ASP A 10 -2.58 7.30 4.56
CA ASP A 10 -2.63 7.61 3.13
C ASP A 10 -3.69 6.76 2.42
N SER A 11 -3.65 5.46 2.62
CA SER A 11 -4.60 4.53 2.03
C SER A 11 -6.02 4.74 2.56
N ALA A 12 -6.16 5.10 3.84
CA ALA A 12 -7.45 5.33 4.47
C ALA A 12 -8.12 6.62 3.98
N VAL A 13 -7.34 7.71 3.85
CA VAL A 13 -7.82 8.98 3.27
C VAL A 13 -8.20 8.79 1.81
N THR A 14 -7.38 8.08 1.03
CA THR A 14 -7.71 7.74 -0.36
C THR A 14 -9.01 6.94 -0.45
N ALA A 15 -9.20 5.94 0.40
CA ALA A 15 -10.42 5.14 0.45
C ALA A 15 -11.65 6.00 0.76
N ALA A 16 -11.55 6.88 1.77
CA ALA A 16 -12.64 7.76 2.16
C ALA A 16 -13.02 8.74 1.05
N LEU A 17 -12.05 9.34 0.35
CA LEU A 17 -12.31 10.22 -0.80
C LEU A 17 -13.07 9.50 -1.91
N PHE A 18 -12.66 8.29 -2.28
CA PHE A 18 -13.34 7.55 -3.33
C PHE A 18 -14.72 7.04 -2.90
N VAL A 19 -14.92 6.69 -1.64
CA VAL A 19 -16.25 6.32 -1.12
C VAL A 19 -17.19 7.52 -1.14
N ASP A 20 -16.73 8.70 -0.77
CA ASP A 20 -17.51 9.94 -0.83
C ASP A 20 -17.95 10.28 -2.26
N ILE A 21 -17.05 10.12 -3.23
CA ILE A 21 -17.29 10.51 -4.63
C ILE A 21 -18.10 9.45 -5.40
N LEU A 22 -17.80 8.17 -5.22
CA LEU A 22 -18.33 7.08 -6.04
C LEU A 22 -19.45 6.28 -5.37
N GLY A 23 -19.60 6.43 -4.06
CA GLY A 23 -20.42 5.56 -3.22
C GLY A 23 -19.72 4.24 -2.87
N PRO A 24 -20.10 3.62 -1.73
CA PRO A 24 -19.40 2.46 -1.18
C PRO A 24 -19.45 1.21 -2.07
N ASP A 25 -20.55 1.01 -2.80
CA ASP A 25 -20.73 -0.15 -3.69
C ASP A 25 -19.76 -0.16 -4.88
N ASN A 26 -19.23 1.01 -5.26
CA ASN A 26 -18.31 1.19 -6.38
C ASN A 26 -16.83 1.22 -5.94
N VAL A 27 -16.55 0.93 -4.67
CA VAL A 27 -15.20 0.90 -4.11
C VAL A 27 -14.91 -0.50 -3.56
N LEU A 28 -13.77 -1.07 -3.98
CA LEU A 28 -13.22 -2.31 -3.47
C LEU A 28 -11.91 -2.02 -2.73
N LEU A 29 -11.89 -2.26 -1.45
CA LEU A 29 -10.74 -2.11 -0.58
C LEU A 29 -10.05 -3.47 -0.41
N VAL A 30 -8.73 -3.52 -0.55
CA VAL A 30 -7.98 -4.76 -0.39
C VAL A 30 -6.82 -4.57 0.59
N ASN A 31 -6.80 -5.39 1.64
CA ASN A 31 -5.63 -5.52 2.51
C ASN A 31 -4.74 -6.65 2.01
N MET A 32 -3.44 -6.40 1.92
CA MET A 32 -2.46 -7.32 1.33
C MET A 32 -1.29 -7.57 2.29
N PRO A 33 -1.56 -8.30 3.40
CA PRO A 33 -0.54 -8.49 4.42
C PRO A 33 0.58 -9.42 3.95
N SER A 34 1.79 -9.12 4.41
CA SER A 34 2.94 -10.00 4.42
C SER A 34 3.24 -10.46 5.86
N CYS A 35 4.30 -11.25 6.06
CA CYS A 35 4.74 -11.65 7.39
C CYS A 35 5.21 -10.48 8.29
N TYR A 36 5.41 -9.29 7.73
CA TYR A 36 5.86 -8.09 8.47
C TYR A 36 4.70 -7.21 8.96
N ASN A 37 3.49 -7.41 8.43
CA ASN A 37 2.34 -6.58 8.80
C ASN A 37 1.81 -6.94 10.19
N SER A 38 1.65 -5.93 11.02
CA SER A 38 1.15 -6.11 12.39
C SER A 38 -0.35 -6.46 12.41
N PRO A 39 -0.83 -7.22 13.41
CA PRO A 39 -2.27 -7.41 13.59
C PRO A 39 -3.02 -6.09 13.80
N MET A 40 -2.36 -5.07 14.35
CA MET A 40 -2.94 -3.75 14.59
C MET A 40 -3.29 -3.06 13.26
N THR A 41 -2.36 -2.98 12.30
CA THR A 41 -2.60 -2.33 11.00
C THR A 41 -3.67 -3.07 10.20
N GLN A 42 -3.70 -4.40 10.28
CA GLN A 42 -4.76 -5.21 9.66
C GLN A 42 -6.14 -4.92 10.28
N THR A 43 -6.22 -4.83 11.61
CA THR A 43 -7.47 -4.47 12.32
C THR A 43 -7.93 -3.07 11.96
N ILE A 44 -7.03 -2.09 11.88
CA ILE A 44 -7.35 -0.71 11.48
C ILE A 44 -7.88 -0.67 10.03
N ALA A 45 -7.28 -1.44 9.12
CA ALA A 45 -7.76 -1.55 7.75
C ALA A 45 -9.20 -2.08 7.68
N GLU A 46 -9.49 -3.17 8.39
CA GLU A 46 -10.83 -3.74 8.45
C GLU A 46 -11.86 -2.78 9.06
N GLN A 47 -11.52 -2.15 10.19
CA GLN A 47 -12.39 -1.15 10.84
C GLN A 47 -12.67 0.04 9.91
N THR A 48 -11.68 0.51 9.15
CA THR A 48 -11.85 1.58 8.16
C THR A 48 -12.83 1.14 7.07
N ALA A 49 -12.66 -0.05 6.51
CA ALA A 49 -13.55 -0.58 5.48
C ALA A 49 -14.99 -0.73 5.97
N GLN A 50 -15.18 -1.27 7.18
CA GLN A 50 -16.50 -1.40 7.83
C GLN A 50 -17.13 -0.03 8.06
N SER A 51 -16.37 0.94 8.57
CA SER A 51 -16.87 2.29 8.83
C SER A 51 -17.25 3.04 7.55
N LEU A 52 -16.54 2.81 6.45
CA LEU A 52 -16.87 3.37 5.14
C LEU A 52 -18.04 2.62 4.46
N GLY A 53 -18.34 1.38 4.87
CA GLY A 53 -19.37 0.54 4.27
C GLY A 53 -18.98 0.01 2.88
N ALA A 54 -17.71 0.06 2.51
CA ALA A 54 -17.22 -0.36 1.20
C ALA A 54 -16.96 -1.86 1.10
N ASN A 55 -16.87 -2.39 -0.13
CA ASN A 55 -16.46 -3.77 -0.34
C ASN A 55 -15.02 -3.98 0.17
N TYR A 56 -14.75 -5.11 0.83
CA TYR A 56 -13.46 -5.39 1.42
C TYR A 56 -13.03 -6.84 1.22
N THR A 57 -11.74 -7.03 0.99
CA THR A 57 -11.12 -8.36 0.94
C THR A 57 -9.70 -8.34 1.48
N VAL A 58 -9.19 -9.52 1.84
CA VAL A 58 -7.80 -9.72 2.30
C VAL A 58 -7.12 -10.73 1.39
N ILE A 59 -6.00 -10.35 0.80
CA ILE A 59 -5.19 -11.21 -0.06
C ILE A 59 -3.74 -11.19 0.43
N PRO A 60 -3.29 -12.19 1.21
CA PRO A 60 -1.90 -12.28 1.66
C PRO A 60 -0.93 -12.42 0.49
N ILE A 61 0.26 -11.79 0.63
CA ILE A 61 1.27 -11.76 -0.44
C ILE A 61 2.56 -12.53 -0.11
N THR A 62 2.67 -13.10 1.08
CA THR A 62 3.92 -13.75 1.54
C THR A 62 4.38 -14.85 0.58
N GLU A 63 3.49 -15.78 0.22
CA GLU A 63 3.85 -16.91 -0.63
C GLU A 63 4.23 -16.49 -2.05
N SER A 64 3.51 -15.55 -2.65
CA SER A 64 3.82 -15.05 -4.00
C SER A 64 5.15 -14.31 -4.05
N CYS A 65 5.47 -13.52 -3.01
CA CYS A 65 6.75 -12.82 -2.92
C CYS A 65 7.92 -13.78 -2.72
N LEU A 66 7.76 -14.81 -1.88
CA LEU A 66 8.76 -15.85 -1.70
C LEU A 66 8.98 -16.62 -3.01
N HIS A 67 7.92 -17.07 -3.66
CA HIS A 67 8.00 -17.76 -4.93
C HIS A 67 8.71 -16.91 -6.01
N THR A 68 8.37 -15.63 -6.13
CA THR A 68 9.04 -14.71 -7.07
C THR A 68 10.53 -14.59 -6.75
N SER A 69 10.88 -14.43 -5.47
CA SER A 69 12.28 -14.31 -5.04
C SER A 69 13.08 -15.58 -5.37
N GLU A 70 12.50 -16.75 -5.11
CA GLU A 70 13.11 -18.05 -5.44
C GLU A 70 13.31 -18.22 -6.94
N GLN A 71 12.30 -17.95 -7.76
CA GLN A 71 12.42 -18.01 -9.21
C GLN A 71 13.56 -17.11 -9.74
N LEU A 72 13.66 -15.88 -9.24
CA LEU A 72 14.68 -14.94 -9.69
C LEU A 72 16.10 -15.36 -9.27
N THR A 73 16.26 -15.96 -8.10
CA THR A 73 17.58 -16.40 -7.60
C THR A 73 18.03 -17.74 -8.17
N GLN A 74 17.11 -18.64 -8.47
CA GLN A 74 17.42 -19.98 -8.95
C GLN A 74 17.53 -20.07 -10.47
N THR A 75 16.98 -19.11 -11.21
CA THR A 75 17.01 -19.12 -12.68
C THR A 75 18.37 -18.67 -13.19
N PRO A 76 19.11 -19.49 -13.93
CA PRO A 76 20.38 -19.11 -14.53
C PRO A 76 20.16 -18.09 -15.66
N ILE A 77 21.02 -17.10 -15.73
CA ILE A 77 21.06 -16.11 -16.80
C ILE A 77 22.27 -16.39 -17.69
N HIS A 78 22.01 -16.67 -18.96
CA HIS A 78 23.08 -16.88 -19.94
C HIS A 78 23.56 -15.55 -20.54
N SER A 79 24.85 -15.26 -20.39
CA SER A 79 25.49 -14.13 -21.06
C SER A 79 26.07 -14.56 -22.40
N TYR A 80 25.41 -14.23 -23.48
CA TYR A 80 25.91 -14.50 -24.84
C TYR A 80 27.27 -13.79 -25.16
N HIS A 81 27.49 -12.64 -24.54
CA HIS A 81 28.77 -11.90 -24.71
C HIS A 81 29.91 -12.56 -23.94
N GLN A 82 29.66 -13.01 -22.72
CA GLN A 82 30.68 -13.57 -21.83
C GLN A 82 30.78 -15.10 -21.92
N HIS A 83 29.87 -15.74 -22.66
CA HIS A 83 29.78 -17.20 -22.80
C HIS A 83 29.76 -17.95 -21.45
N ARG A 84 28.99 -17.40 -20.49
CA ARG A 84 28.87 -18.00 -19.15
C ARG A 84 27.47 -17.82 -18.59
N ASP A 85 27.11 -18.70 -17.66
CA ASP A 85 25.91 -18.57 -16.85
C ASP A 85 26.24 -17.89 -15.52
N PHE A 86 25.26 -17.15 -14.98
CA PHE A 86 25.31 -16.57 -13.65
C PHE A 86 23.92 -16.50 -13.04
N GLN A 87 23.82 -16.30 -11.72
CA GLN A 87 22.57 -16.12 -11.00
C GLN A 87 22.55 -14.75 -10.33
N LEU A 88 21.34 -14.24 -10.08
CA LEU A 88 21.12 -12.98 -9.36
C LEU A 88 21.00 -13.24 -7.85
N THR A 89 21.32 -12.21 -7.09
CA THR A 89 21.12 -12.20 -5.63
C THR A 89 20.05 -11.18 -5.28
N ILE A 90 19.08 -11.57 -4.47
CA ILE A 90 18.04 -10.68 -3.97
C ILE A 90 18.50 -10.12 -2.62
N SER A 91 18.77 -8.81 -2.59
CA SER A 91 19.04 -8.10 -1.33
C SER A 91 17.73 -7.81 -0.56
N PRO A 92 17.80 -7.46 0.74
CA PRO A 92 16.60 -7.05 1.50
C PRO A 92 15.80 -5.95 0.78
N LEU A 93 16.44 -4.92 0.29
CA LEU A 93 15.80 -3.82 -0.46
C LEU A 93 15.11 -4.32 -1.74
N ILE A 94 15.71 -5.27 -2.47
CA ILE A 94 15.07 -5.84 -3.65
C ILE A 94 13.82 -6.62 -3.24
N TYR A 95 13.86 -7.35 -2.11
CA TYR A 95 12.72 -8.08 -1.60
C TYR A 95 11.57 -7.16 -1.15
N GLU A 96 11.86 -6.01 -0.52
CA GLU A 96 10.88 -4.95 -0.22
C GLU A 96 10.19 -4.47 -1.52
N ASN A 97 10.99 -4.22 -2.56
CA ASN A 97 10.47 -3.82 -3.87
C ASN A 97 9.63 -4.92 -4.56
N ILE A 98 9.95 -6.20 -4.35
CA ILE A 98 9.11 -7.32 -4.82
C ILE A 98 7.75 -7.27 -4.12
N GLN A 99 7.70 -7.08 -2.80
CA GLN A 99 6.45 -6.97 -2.05
C GLN A 99 5.58 -5.80 -2.55
N SER A 100 6.18 -4.62 -2.76
CA SER A 100 5.46 -3.45 -3.26
C SER A 100 4.85 -3.72 -4.65
N ARG A 101 5.62 -4.31 -5.58
CA ARG A 101 5.14 -4.66 -6.93
C ARG A 101 4.10 -5.75 -6.91
N ASP A 102 4.22 -6.72 -6.04
CA ASP A 102 3.22 -7.78 -5.87
C ASP A 102 1.86 -7.20 -5.45
N ARG A 103 1.86 -6.24 -4.53
CA ARG A 103 0.65 -5.51 -4.12
C ARG A 103 0.05 -4.71 -5.29
N GLY A 104 0.83 -3.81 -5.89
CA GLY A 104 0.34 -2.90 -6.93
C GLY A 104 0.05 -3.59 -8.26
N SER A 105 1.09 -4.15 -8.88
CA SER A 105 0.99 -4.64 -10.27
C SER A 105 0.28 -5.98 -10.40
N ARG A 106 0.28 -6.83 -9.37
CA ARG A 106 -0.41 -8.13 -9.42
C ARG A 106 -1.79 -8.06 -8.77
N VAL A 107 -1.86 -7.78 -7.47
CA VAL A 107 -3.11 -7.93 -6.71
C VAL A 107 -4.09 -6.82 -7.05
N VAL A 108 -3.71 -5.56 -6.81
CA VAL A 108 -4.64 -4.43 -6.98
C VAL A 108 -5.03 -4.25 -8.45
N ALA A 109 -4.06 -4.37 -9.37
CA ALA A 109 -4.35 -4.28 -10.80
C ALA A 109 -5.25 -5.42 -11.30
N GLY A 110 -5.01 -6.65 -10.84
CA GLY A 110 -5.84 -7.81 -11.17
C GLY A 110 -7.27 -7.66 -10.63
N LEU A 111 -7.42 -7.24 -9.37
CA LEU A 111 -8.73 -6.98 -8.77
C LEU A 111 -9.47 -5.84 -9.48
N ALA A 112 -8.77 -4.76 -9.83
CA ALA A 112 -9.38 -3.64 -10.54
C ALA A 112 -9.97 -4.07 -11.89
N ALA A 113 -9.23 -4.88 -12.63
CA ALA A 113 -9.71 -5.44 -13.90
C ALA A 113 -10.93 -6.35 -13.70
N ALA A 114 -10.91 -7.22 -12.68
CA ALA A 114 -12.02 -8.12 -12.38
C ALA A 114 -13.25 -7.39 -11.83
N PHE A 115 -13.06 -6.32 -11.05
CA PHE A 115 -14.12 -5.47 -10.51
C PHE A 115 -14.71 -4.49 -11.54
N GLY A 116 -14.10 -4.43 -12.74
CA GLY A 116 -14.58 -3.60 -13.85
C GLY A 116 -14.21 -2.13 -13.75
N GLY A 117 -13.04 -1.81 -13.20
CA GLY A 117 -12.62 -0.44 -12.98
C GLY A 117 -11.11 -0.23 -13.01
N ALA A 118 -10.68 0.83 -12.35
CA ALA A 118 -9.27 1.21 -12.19
C ALA A 118 -8.83 1.11 -10.72
N PHE A 119 -7.55 1.33 -10.44
CA PHE A 119 -7.02 1.39 -9.09
C PHE A 119 -6.26 2.69 -8.83
N SER A 120 -6.12 3.05 -7.56
CA SER A 120 -5.48 4.28 -7.10
C SER A 120 -4.01 4.09 -6.76
N CYS A 121 -3.21 5.14 -7.00
CA CYS A 121 -1.93 5.35 -6.35
C CYS A 121 -2.16 6.08 -5.03
N ASN A 122 -1.68 5.53 -3.92
CA ASN A 122 -1.89 6.09 -2.59
C ASN A 122 -0.68 6.87 -2.06
N SER A 123 0.35 7.09 -2.89
CA SER A 123 1.54 7.83 -2.51
C SER A 123 1.25 9.33 -2.38
N ASN A 124 1.74 9.92 -1.30
CA ASN A 124 1.66 11.35 -1.04
C ASN A 124 2.88 12.12 -1.60
N LYS A 125 2.81 13.45 -1.59
CA LYS A 125 3.86 14.31 -2.13
C LYS A 125 5.19 14.14 -1.41
N THR A 126 5.20 13.88 -0.10
CA THR A 126 6.43 13.70 0.66
C THR A 126 7.19 12.48 0.16
N GLU A 127 6.52 11.34 0.03
CA GLU A 127 7.11 10.09 -0.47
C GLU A 127 7.62 10.23 -1.91
N LEU A 128 6.82 10.85 -2.78
CA LEU A 128 7.20 11.11 -4.17
C LEU A 128 8.41 12.03 -4.30
N THR A 129 8.49 13.07 -3.43
CA THR A 129 9.59 14.04 -3.49
C THR A 129 10.92 13.47 -3.03
N VAL A 130 10.91 12.64 -1.99
CA VAL A 130 12.14 12.03 -1.45
C VAL A 130 12.50 10.71 -2.13
N GLY A 131 11.63 10.18 -2.99
CA GLY A 131 11.85 8.91 -3.68
C GLY A 131 11.66 7.68 -2.79
N TYR A 132 10.94 7.80 -1.67
CA TYR A 132 10.58 6.67 -0.81
C TYR A 132 9.37 5.93 -1.39
N ALA A 133 9.59 5.31 -2.51
CA ALA A 133 8.56 4.67 -3.31
C ALA A 133 9.13 3.68 -4.32
N THR A 134 8.32 2.73 -4.74
CA THR A 134 8.67 1.68 -5.71
C THR A 134 7.89 1.88 -6.99
N PHE A 135 8.61 2.10 -8.12
CA PHE A 135 7.98 2.12 -9.44
C PHE A 135 7.26 0.81 -9.74
N TYR A 136 6.05 0.91 -10.27
CA TYR A 136 5.15 -0.22 -10.57
C TYR A 136 4.71 -1.01 -9.32
N GLY A 137 5.00 -0.48 -8.13
CA GLY A 137 4.56 -0.98 -6.84
C GLY A 137 3.52 -0.04 -6.25
N ASP A 138 3.94 0.79 -5.31
CA ASP A 138 3.13 1.85 -4.70
C ASP A 138 3.01 3.10 -5.60
N ILE A 139 3.97 3.34 -6.52
CA ILE A 139 3.80 4.34 -7.60
C ILE A 139 3.23 3.64 -8.84
N CYS A 140 1.97 3.31 -8.81
CA CYS A 140 1.16 2.92 -9.98
C CYS A 140 -0.32 3.12 -9.70
N GLY A 141 -1.11 3.30 -10.74
CA GLY A 141 -2.54 3.54 -10.63
C GLY A 141 -3.01 4.59 -11.63
N ALA A 142 -4.32 4.66 -11.83
CA ALA A 142 -4.94 5.60 -12.77
C ALA A 142 -4.99 7.04 -12.22
N LEU A 143 -5.08 7.19 -10.90
CA LEU A 143 -5.17 8.47 -10.19
C LEU A 143 -4.35 8.41 -8.90
N ALA A 144 -3.72 9.52 -8.55
CA ALA A 144 -3.02 9.74 -7.28
C ALA A 144 -3.69 10.90 -6.52
N PRO A 145 -4.81 10.66 -5.82
CA PRO A 145 -5.66 11.72 -5.27
C PRO A 145 -4.99 12.54 -4.16
N ILE A 146 -3.94 12.01 -3.55
CA ILE A 146 -3.15 12.69 -2.51
C ILE A 146 -1.70 12.98 -2.95
N GLY A 147 -1.38 12.80 -4.24
CA GLY A 147 -0.02 12.94 -4.77
C GLY A 147 0.56 14.36 -4.73
N ASP A 148 -0.26 15.38 -4.57
CA ASP A 148 0.13 16.78 -4.39
C ASP A 148 0.03 17.27 -2.94
N LEU A 149 -0.37 16.41 -1.99
CA LEU A 149 -0.47 16.72 -0.57
C LEU A 149 0.77 16.26 0.21
N TRP A 150 1.35 17.18 1.00
CA TRP A 150 2.35 16.81 1.99
C TRP A 150 1.74 15.91 3.08
N LYS A 151 2.54 15.10 3.76
CA LYS A 151 2.07 14.14 4.77
C LYS A 151 1.15 14.78 5.83
N HIS A 152 1.52 15.97 6.36
CA HIS A 152 0.69 16.67 7.35
C HIS A 152 -0.68 17.08 6.78
N HIS A 153 -0.74 17.52 5.51
CA HIS A 153 -2.03 17.81 4.85
C HIS A 153 -2.90 16.55 4.71
N VAL A 154 -2.31 15.38 4.53
CA VAL A 154 -3.08 14.12 4.50
C VAL A 154 -3.73 13.85 5.87
N TYR A 155 -3.02 14.10 6.98
CA TYR A 155 -3.60 14.01 8.32
C TYR A 155 -4.73 15.03 8.54
N GLU A 156 -4.53 16.30 8.13
CA GLU A 156 -5.55 17.34 8.20
C GLU A 156 -6.79 16.97 7.38
N LEU A 157 -6.60 16.48 6.17
CA LEU A 157 -7.68 16.01 5.30
C LEU A 157 -8.42 14.83 5.92
N GLY A 158 -7.72 13.88 6.54
CA GLY A 158 -8.35 12.76 7.24
C GLY A 158 -9.27 13.21 8.37
N ARG A 159 -8.84 14.19 9.18
CA ARG A 159 -9.69 14.79 10.22
C ARG A 159 -10.87 15.55 9.62
N TYR A 160 -10.65 16.32 8.57
CA TYR A 160 -11.71 17.02 7.85
C TYR A 160 -12.78 16.06 7.29
N LEU A 161 -12.36 14.92 6.73
CA LEU A 161 -13.28 13.90 6.24
C LEU A 161 -14.18 13.37 7.37
N ASN A 162 -13.60 13.01 8.53
CA ASN A 162 -14.39 12.58 9.69
C ASN A 162 -15.38 13.67 10.15
N ASP A 163 -14.89 14.91 10.35
CA ASP A 163 -15.63 15.95 11.05
C ASP A 163 -16.65 16.67 10.17
N LYS A 164 -16.33 16.90 8.90
CA LYS A 164 -17.11 17.77 8.01
C LYS A 164 -17.82 17.02 6.89
N VAL A 165 -17.17 16.03 6.29
CA VAL A 165 -17.75 15.30 5.15
C VAL A 165 -18.68 14.21 5.66
N PHE A 166 -18.14 13.25 6.41
CA PHE A 166 -18.93 12.12 6.91
C PHE A 166 -19.69 12.44 8.20
N GLN A 167 -19.29 13.48 8.94
CA GLN A 167 -19.84 13.88 10.25
C GLN A 167 -19.92 12.69 11.25
N ARG A 168 -19.00 11.77 11.11
CA ARG A 168 -18.79 10.60 11.96
C ARG A 168 -17.39 10.06 11.76
N GLN A 169 -16.92 9.27 12.70
CA GLN A 169 -15.58 8.67 12.64
C GLN A 169 -15.55 7.50 11.65
N VAL A 170 -15.23 7.76 10.37
CA VAL A 170 -14.98 6.72 9.36
C VAL A 170 -13.53 6.27 9.33
N LEU A 171 -12.60 7.16 9.71
CA LEU A 171 -11.19 6.87 9.92
C LEU A 171 -10.95 6.73 11.43
N PRO A 172 -10.59 5.54 11.95
CA PRO A 172 -10.35 5.29 13.36
C PRO A 172 -9.25 6.20 13.94
N GLU A 173 -9.38 6.62 15.22
CA GLU A 173 -8.39 7.51 15.86
C GLU A 173 -6.98 6.91 15.88
N ALA A 174 -6.88 5.58 15.94
CA ALA A 174 -5.61 4.88 15.88
C ALA A 174 -4.77 5.24 14.62
N ILE A 175 -5.42 5.54 13.48
CA ILE A 175 -4.74 5.96 12.24
C ILE A 175 -3.95 7.26 12.42
N PHE A 176 -4.44 8.18 13.26
CA PHE A 176 -3.82 9.48 13.49
C PHE A 176 -2.69 9.44 14.53
N THR A 177 -2.60 8.35 15.29
CA THR A 177 -1.65 8.20 16.40
C THR A 177 -0.58 7.13 16.15
N ILE A 178 -0.87 6.17 15.25
CA ILE A 178 0.10 5.14 14.86
C ILE A 178 1.28 5.79 14.11
N ARG A 179 2.49 5.36 14.46
CA ARG A 179 3.69 5.82 13.75
C ARG A 179 3.64 5.31 12.29
N PRO A 180 3.91 6.19 11.30
CA PRO A 180 4.02 5.76 9.90
C PRO A 180 5.02 4.62 9.74
N SER A 181 4.65 3.60 8.97
CA SER A 181 5.50 2.44 8.69
C SER A 181 5.05 1.78 7.40
N ALA A 182 6.02 1.46 6.52
CA ALA A 182 5.77 0.70 5.30
C ALA A 182 5.57 -0.80 5.57
N GLU A 183 6.02 -1.31 6.74
CA GLU A 183 5.93 -2.72 7.15
C GLU A 183 6.41 -3.71 6.06
N LEU A 184 7.53 -3.38 5.38
CA LEU A 184 8.12 -4.19 4.31
C LEU A 184 9.28 -5.07 4.81
N SER A 185 9.81 -4.78 6.00
CA SER A 185 10.91 -5.52 6.65
C SER A 185 10.77 -5.51 8.17
N SER A 186 11.57 -6.34 8.85
CA SER A 186 11.60 -6.40 10.31
C SER A 186 12.06 -5.09 10.97
N GLU A 187 12.79 -4.25 10.26
CA GLU A 187 13.26 -2.95 10.74
C GLU A 187 12.20 -1.86 10.64
N GLN A 188 11.21 -2.05 9.79
CA GLN A 188 10.15 -1.09 9.49
C GLN A 188 8.82 -1.43 10.17
N THR A 189 8.77 -2.33 11.13
CA THR A 189 7.52 -2.65 11.83
C THR A 189 7.12 -1.51 12.79
N VAL A 190 5.83 -1.36 13.04
CA VAL A 190 5.30 -0.36 13.99
C VAL A 190 5.96 -0.47 15.38
N GLY A 191 6.36 -1.69 15.78
CA GLY A 191 7.01 -1.95 17.07
C GLY A 191 8.51 -1.64 17.13
N THR A 192 9.20 -1.56 15.99
CA THR A 192 10.67 -1.45 15.94
C THR A 192 11.18 -0.07 15.53
N GLY A 193 10.34 0.82 15.08
CA GLY A 193 10.81 2.16 14.75
C GLY A 193 10.05 2.88 13.64
N GLY A 194 9.26 2.17 12.85
CA GLY A 194 8.49 2.76 11.73
C GLY A 194 9.38 3.17 10.55
N ASP A 195 8.88 4.05 9.71
CA ASP A 195 9.60 4.56 8.55
C ASP A 195 10.87 5.33 8.95
N PRO A 196 11.95 5.23 8.15
CA PRO A 196 13.16 6.03 8.36
C PRO A 196 12.94 7.52 8.10
N LEU A 197 11.84 7.89 7.43
CA LEU A 197 11.49 9.28 7.16
C LEU A 197 10.93 9.93 8.42
N VAL A 198 11.56 11.04 8.82
CA VAL A 198 11.01 11.93 9.84
C VAL A 198 10.04 12.87 9.15
N TYR A 199 8.76 12.61 9.32
CA TYR A 199 7.72 13.53 8.84
C TYR A 199 7.63 14.71 9.80
N PRO A 200 7.71 15.96 9.31
CA PRO A 200 7.53 17.15 10.15
C PRO A 200 6.11 17.27 10.68
#